data_3704bf70266c21a72aff8b0efc539ba6
#
_entry.id   3704bf70266c21a72aff8b0efc539ba6
#
_cell.length_a   1.000
_cell.length_b   1.000
_cell.length_c   1.000
_cell.angle_alpha   90.00
_cell.angle_beta   90.00
_cell.angle_gamma   90.00
#
_symmetry.space_group_name_H-M   'P 1'
#
loop_
_entity.id
_entity.type
_entity.pdbx_description
1 polymer ?
#
loop_
_entity_poly.entity_id
_entity_poly.type
_entity_poly.pdbx_seq_one_letter_code
_entity_poly.pdbx_strand_id
1 'polypeptide(L)'
;MKKLPYIIILFIGFTSCKKALEEKAYSNTYTKDFYSNAAEAEAAITAVYGNLYGMYNSGAPFFASDWSADQTFPRNVVGRNTLTQFSYDAAYSVQNSFGRVNESPMEIWKRAYITIESANWVIAKVPATPMDAVRRDNIVGEAYFMRAYCHWTLTRNFGSIVVKINPTNSIENTVVGKSSIDEVYKQIFDDLTKAQQLLPDYTPTFVKGRVSKQSAQLLHAKAALYNEKWADALTNAKAVIDSKKYTLVPSFTDLFTAAKKDLARQEILFDVELNNTTNPVRQSQVHFFYAPNGSSDYNKGGAGGIYVYSKFYNSFITGDKRKDLLATSYTNTAGTFVPQASIDTRLATKDLVLMGKYKDPNSVGAYGSNNIYLLRLADAYLIAAEAEAHVNGASANAYSYINEVRKRAVIPNLTAGLSQQAFIDSTLQERSWEFYGEGDRWYDLTRTNTFLTVIPTVVNADYPVRTPTAKNRYFPIPQVEINANAALEQNDDWK
;
A
#
# COMPACT_ATOMS: atom_id res chain seq x y z
N MET A 1 30.22 -47.62 81.10
CA MET A 1 29.24 -48.20 80.19
C MET A 1 28.56 -47.05 79.40
N LYS A 2 29.03 -46.80 78.17
CA LYS A 2 28.54 -45.70 77.30
C LYS A 2 27.54 -46.32 76.35
N LYS A 3 26.29 -45.80 76.31
CA LYS A 3 25.24 -46.21 75.39
C LYS A 3 25.37 -45.33 74.11
N LEU A 4 25.45 -46.02 72.96
CA LEU A 4 25.49 -45.47 71.65
C LEU A 4 24.03 -45.37 71.11
N PRO A 5 23.53 -44.22 70.54
CA PRO A 5 22.23 -44.18 69.92
C PRO A 5 22.32 -44.55 68.44
N TYR A 6 21.45 -45.44 67.98
CA TYR A 6 21.25 -45.80 66.59
C TYR A 6 20.52 -44.67 65.88
N ILE A 7 21.16 -44.08 64.84
CA ILE A 7 20.53 -43.14 63.94
C ILE A 7 19.92 -43.93 62.75
N ILE A 8 18.61 -44.00 62.70
CA ILE A 8 17.86 -44.53 61.53
C ILE A 8 17.76 -43.44 60.49
N ILE A 9 18.47 -43.59 59.35
CA ILE A 9 18.34 -42.72 58.19
C ILE A 9 17.16 -43.23 57.39
N LEU A 10 16.07 -42.38 57.35
CA LEU A 10 14.89 -42.61 56.53
C LEU A 10 15.16 -42.15 55.10
N PHE A 11 15.30 -43.08 54.14
CA PHE A 11 15.46 -42.82 52.72
C PHE A 11 14.08 -42.48 52.12
N ILE A 12 13.75 -41.19 51.99
CA ILE A 12 12.56 -40.74 51.28
C ILE A 12 12.88 -40.79 49.80
N GLY A 13 12.36 -41.78 49.09
CA GLY A 13 12.42 -41.87 47.63
C GLY A 13 11.62 -40.79 46.98
N PHE A 14 12.28 -39.89 46.29
CA PHE A 14 11.64 -38.91 45.40
C PHE A 14 11.11 -39.62 44.14
N THR A 15 9.86 -40.05 44.17
CA THR A 15 9.15 -40.39 42.94
C THR A 15 8.72 -39.09 42.29
N SER A 16 9.55 -38.56 41.41
CA SER A 16 9.23 -37.39 40.57
C SER A 16 8.10 -37.76 39.62
N CYS A 17 6.91 -37.24 39.86
CA CYS A 17 5.79 -37.32 38.92
C CYS A 17 6.09 -36.45 37.68
N LYS A 18 6.70 -37.02 36.65
CA LYS A 18 6.91 -36.33 35.35
C LYS A 18 5.61 -35.75 34.74
N LYS A 19 4.45 -36.32 35.06
CA LYS A 19 3.14 -35.84 34.58
C LYS A 19 2.64 -34.54 35.23
N ALA A 20 3.17 -34.12 36.39
CA ALA A 20 2.75 -32.90 37.08
C ALA A 20 3.45 -31.63 36.54
N LEU A 21 4.46 -31.79 35.68
CA LEU A 21 5.22 -30.71 35.05
C LEU A 21 4.90 -30.55 33.55
N GLU A 22 3.93 -31.28 33.00
CA GLU A 22 3.38 -30.98 31.67
C GLU A 22 2.42 -29.80 31.80
N GLU A 23 2.92 -28.62 31.45
CA GLU A 23 2.11 -27.40 31.36
C GLU A 23 1.10 -27.57 30.22
N LYS A 24 -0.16 -27.87 30.55
CA LYS A 24 -1.26 -27.84 29.60
C LYS A 24 -1.76 -26.41 29.52
N ALA A 25 -1.31 -25.68 28.50
CA ALA A 25 -1.87 -24.38 28.21
C ALA A 25 -3.30 -24.53 27.65
N TYR A 26 -4.28 -24.31 28.53
CA TYR A 26 -5.71 -24.41 28.18
C TYR A 26 -6.22 -23.23 27.35
N SER A 27 -5.42 -22.17 27.12
CA SER A 27 -5.82 -20.94 26.45
C SER A 27 -4.89 -20.46 25.32
N ASN A 28 -3.75 -21.13 25.08
CA ASN A 28 -2.81 -20.76 24.01
C ASN A 28 -2.74 -21.86 22.96
N THR A 29 -3.05 -21.52 21.71
CA THR A 29 -2.81 -22.40 20.56
C THR A 29 -1.32 -22.39 20.24
N TYR A 30 -0.63 -23.52 20.40
CA TYR A 30 0.77 -23.63 20.01
C TYR A 30 0.92 -23.72 18.50
N THR A 31 1.95 -23.09 17.95
CA THR A 31 2.23 -23.07 16.50
C THR A 31 2.36 -24.48 15.90
N LYS A 32 2.78 -25.48 16.69
CA LYS A 32 2.91 -26.87 16.23
C LYS A 32 1.56 -27.56 16.01
N ASP A 33 0.53 -27.15 16.74
CA ASP A 33 -0.82 -27.75 16.72
C ASP A 33 -1.78 -26.92 15.87
N PHE A 34 -1.39 -25.71 15.48
CA PHE A 34 -2.11 -24.85 14.55
C PHE A 34 -1.87 -25.32 13.10
N TYR A 35 -2.78 -25.10 12.19
CA TYR A 35 -2.85 -25.63 10.80
C TYR A 35 -3.32 -27.09 10.71
N SER A 36 -4.05 -27.57 11.69
CA SER A 36 -4.54 -28.97 11.75
C SER A 36 -5.82 -29.19 10.93
N ASN A 37 -6.54 -28.14 10.57
CA ASN A 37 -7.83 -28.21 9.88
C ASN A 37 -8.11 -26.96 9.02
N ALA A 38 -9.19 -27.02 8.20
CA ALA A 38 -9.60 -25.96 7.29
C ALA A 38 -9.87 -24.61 8.00
N ALA A 39 -10.49 -24.63 9.18
CA ALA A 39 -10.83 -23.39 9.90
C ALA A 39 -9.56 -22.64 10.34
N GLU A 40 -8.54 -23.36 10.75
CA GLU A 40 -7.24 -22.78 11.13
C GLU A 40 -6.48 -22.23 9.91
N ALA A 41 -6.53 -22.91 8.77
CA ALA A 41 -5.96 -22.40 7.52
C ALA A 41 -6.65 -21.09 7.07
N GLU A 42 -7.99 -21.04 7.18
CA GLU A 42 -8.77 -19.80 6.89
C GLU A 42 -8.45 -18.67 7.87
N ALA A 43 -8.30 -18.97 9.15
CA ALA A 43 -7.90 -18.00 10.16
C ALA A 43 -6.49 -17.46 9.89
N ALA A 44 -5.55 -18.33 9.50
CA ALA A 44 -4.17 -17.95 9.18
C ALA A 44 -4.13 -16.96 7.99
N ILE A 45 -4.77 -17.30 6.89
CA ILE A 45 -4.77 -16.38 5.73
C ILE A 45 -5.53 -15.08 6.03
N THR A 46 -6.59 -15.14 6.83
CA THR A 46 -7.32 -13.94 7.27
C THR A 46 -6.41 -13.03 8.12
N ALA A 47 -5.54 -13.60 8.95
CA ALA A 47 -4.55 -12.83 9.70
C ALA A 47 -3.52 -12.13 8.80
N VAL A 48 -3.12 -12.76 7.68
CA VAL A 48 -2.24 -12.12 6.67
C VAL A 48 -2.90 -10.85 6.10
N TYR A 49 -4.18 -10.90 5.73
CA TYR A 49 -4.94 -9.71 5.29
C TYR A 49 -5.08 -8.67 6.42
N GLY A 50 -5.28 -9.12 7.67
CA GLY A 50 -5.36 -8.24 8.83
C GLY A 50 -4.05 -7.48 9.09
N ASN A 51 -2.89 -8.12 8.89
CA ASN A 51 -1.58 -7.48 9.01
C ASN A 51 -1.38 -6.43 7.91
N LEU A 52 -1.80 -6.71 6.66
CA LEU A 52 -1.78 -5.73 5.57
C LEU A 52 -2.68 -4.53 5.88
N TYR A 53 -3.90 -4.76 6.41
CA TYR A 53 -4.76 -3.67 6.87
C TYR A 53 -4.04 -2.74 7.86
N GLY A 54 -3.26 -3.28 8.79
CA GLY A 54 -2.48 -2.50 9.76
C GLY A 54 -1.54 -1.49 9.11
N MET A 55 -0.96 -1.80 7.94
CA MET A 55 -0.12 -0.87 7.16
C MET A 55 -0.93 0.32 6.64
N TYR A 56 -2.13 0.07 6.11
CA TYR A 56 -2.98 1.10 5.49
C TYR A 56 -3.82 1.88 6.51
N ASN A 57 -4.08 1.30 7.68
CA ASN A 57 -4.71 2.02 8.79
C ASN A 57 -3.89 3.24 9.21
N SER A 58 -2.57 3.12 9.25
CA SER A 58 -1.66 4.22 9.61
C SER A 58 -1.64 5.37 8.59
N GLY A 59 -1.98 5.09 7.33
CA GLY A 59 -1.83 6.02 6.21
C GLY A 59 -0.39 6.13 5.67
N ALA A 60 0.60 5.51 6.31
CA ALA A 60 2.02 5.65 5.95
C ALA A 60 2.33 5.41 4.46
N PRO A 61 1.78 4.39 3.75
CA PRO A 61 2.05 4.21 2.32
C PRO A 61 1.58 5.39 1.45
N PHE A 62 0.46 6.04 1.84
CA PHE A 62 -0.04 7.22 1.14
C PHE A 62 0.82 8.43 1.44
N PHE A 63 1.14 8.67 2.71
CA PHE A 63 1.94 9.82 3.12
C PHE A 63 3.34 9.75 2.52
N ALA A 64 3.97 8.57 2.49
CA ALA A 64 5.28 8.37 1.86
C ALA A 64 5.28 8.77 0.38
N SER A 65 4.19 8.51 -0.36
CA SER A 65 4.06 8.89 -1.76
C SER A 65 3.51 10.30 -1.94
N ASP A 66 2.31 10.57 -1.43
CA ASP A 66 1.55 11.76 -1.77
C ASP A 66 2.21 13.04 -1.24
N TRP A 67 2.84 12.99 -0.04
CA TRP A 67 3.50 14.17 0.53
C TRP A 67 4.91 14.41 -0.03
N SER A 68 5.54 13.40 -0.61
CA SER A 68 6.81 13.55 -1.32
C SER A 68 6.63 14.03 -2.76
N ALA A 69 5.46 13.78 -3.36
CA ALA A 69 5.16 14.05 -4.77
C ALA A 69 4.79 15.52 -5.06
N ASP A 70 4.36 15.75 -6.29
CA ASP A 70 3.99 17.06 -6.87
C ASP A 70 2.48 17.37 -6.82
N GLN A 71 1.68 16.51 -6.19
CA GLN A 71 0.23 16.59 -6.23
C GLN A 71 -0.38 17.15 -4.96
N THR A 72 0.14 16.77 -3.79
CA THR A 72 -0.41 17.16 -2.48
C THR A 72 0.67 17.68 -1.55
N PHE A 73 0.26 18.42 -0.55
CA PHE A 73 1.12 18.89 0.53
C PHE A 73 0.39 18.90 1.86
N PRO A 74 1.08 18.57 2.96
CA PRO A 74 0.55 18.71 4.31
C PRO A 74 0.67 20.15 4.79
N ARG A 75 -0.03 20.47 5.90
CA ARG A 75 0.24 21.71 6.63
C ARG A 75 1.73 21.77 7.02
N ASN A 76 2.35 22.94 6.79
CA ASN A 76 3.76 23.16 7.12
C ASN A 76 3.95 23.29 8.65
N VAL A 77 3.94 22.15 9.33
CA VAL A 77 4.22 22.03 10.77
C VAL A 77 5.18 20.87 10.99
N VAL A 78 5.99 20.99 12.03
CA VAL A 78 6.94 19.94 12.44
C VAL A 78 6.20 18.61 12.55
N GLY A 79 6.78 17.57 11.98
CA GLY A 79 6.23 16.23 11.96
C GLY A 79 5.26 15.90 10.83
N ARG A 80 4.84 16.88 10.00
CA ARG A 80 4.06 16.65 8.78
C ARG A 80 4.82 17.06 7.52
N ASN A 81 5.63 18.11 7.62
CA ASN A 81 6.39 18.67 6.51
C ASN A 81 7.64 17.86 6.13
N THR A 82 8.03 16.89 6.92
CA THR A 82 9.30 16.14 6.80
C THR A 82 9.42 15.42 5.46
N LEU A 83 8.39 14.72 5.01
CA LEU A 83 8.37 14.04 3.70
C LEU A 83 8.41 15.05 2.56
N THR A 84 7.64 16.12 2.67
CA THR A 84 7.54 17.17 1.64
C THR A 84 8.83 17.96 1.49
N GLN A 85 9.58 18.17 2.58
CA GLN A 85 10.86 18.88 2.59
C GLN A 85 12.08 17.96 2.50
N PHE A 86 11.90 16.65 2.45
CA PHE A 86 12.99 15.65 2.39
C PHE A 86 13.98 15.76 3.55
N SER A 87 13.49 16.13 4.74
CA SER A 87 14.30 16.37 5.95
C SER A 87 14.32 15.18 6.92
N TYR A 88 13.89 14.00 6.48
CA TYR A 88 13.92 12.77 7.27
C TYR A 88 15.30 12.11 7.30
N ASP A 89 15.52 11.31 8.33
CA ASP A 89 16.71 10.48 8.54
C ASP A 89 16.30 9.03 8.91
N ALA A 90 17.29 8.16 9.13
CA ALA A 90 17.08 6.76 9.47
C ALA A 90 16.43 6.54 10.86
N ALA A 91 16.42 7.52 11.73
CA ALA A 91 15.84 7.41 13.06
C ALA A 91 14.32 7.54 13.03
N TYR A 92 13.74 8.20 12.01
CA TYR A 92 12.31 8.49 11.90
C TYR A 92 11.69 9.01 13.21
N SER A 93 12.46 9.80 13.96
CA SER A 93 12.06 10.20 15.30
C SER A 93 10.89 11.18 15.29
N VAL A 94 10.01 11.05 16.28
CA VAL A 94 8.87 11.97 16.49
C VAL A 94 9.36 13.41 16.70
N GLN A 95 10.51 13.60 17.36
CA GLN A 95 11.02 14.93 17.68
C GLN A 95 11.52 15.69 16.46
N ASN A 96 12.01 14.99 15.45
CA ASN A 96 12.64 15.61 14.28
C ASN A 96 11.81 15.49 13.00
N SER A 97 10.82 14.59 12.94
CA SER A 97 10.38 14.13 11.63
C SER A 97 8.88 13.92 11.47
N PHE A 98 8.18 13.30 12.42
CA PHE A 98 6.81 12.85 12.21
C PHE A 98 5.95 13.17 13.42
N GLY A 99 4.70 13.57 13.19
CA GLY A 99 3.75 13.80 14.26
C GLY A 99 3.45 12.54 15.06
N ARG A 100 3.54 11.37 14.39
CA ARG A 100 3.43 10.04 14.98
C ARG A 100 4.36 9.09 14.25
N VAL A 101 5.05 8.22 14.96
CA VAL A 101 5.98 7.23 14.37
C VAL A 101 5.29 6.33 13.35
N ASN A 102 4.06 5.94 13.58
CA ASN A 102 3.29 5.09 12.67
C ASN A 102 2.81 5.78 11.38
N GLU A 103 3.04 7.08 11.22
CA GLU A 103 2.80 7.83 9.97
C GLU A 103 4.06 7.84 9.07
N SER A 104 5.19 7.35 9.57
CA SER A 104 6.47 7.34 8.88
C SER A 104 6.66 6.10 7.99
N PRO A 105 7.60 6.12 7.02
CA PRO A 105 8.00 4.95 6.25
C PRO A 105 8.45 3.74 7.09
N MET A 106 8.88 3.94 8.34
CA MET A 106 9.19 2.85 9.27
C MET A 106 8.00 1.91 9.49
N GLU A 107 6.77 2.42 9.50
CA GLU A 107 5.57 1.58 9.66
C GLU A 107 5.36 0.68 8.42
N ILE A 108 5.74 1.16 7.22
CA ILE A 108 5.72 0.34 6.00
C ILE A 108 6.67 -0.85 6.16
N TRP A 109 7.92 -0.59 6.59
CA TRP A 109 8.91 -1.64 6.85
C TRP A 109 8.38 -2.68 7.84
N LYS A 110 7.99 -2.23 9.01
CA LYS A 110 7.50 -3.08 10.09
C LYS A 110 6.31 -3.95 9.67
N ARG A 111 5.28 -3.34 9.08
CA ARG A 111 4.05 -4.06 8.72
C ARG A 111 4.24 -5.00 7.54
N ALA A 112 5.09 -4.64 6.59
CA ALA A 112 5.40 -5.52 5.48
C ALA A 112 6.09 -6.81 5.97
N TYR A 113 7.09 -6.72 6.86
CA TYR A 113 7.76 -7.92 7.38
C TYR A 113 6.86 -8.78 8.29
N ILE A 114 5.96 -8.17 9.08
CA ILE A 114 4.94 -8.93 9.83
C ILE A 114 4.02 -9.71 8.87
N THR A 115 3.62 -9.09 7.77
CA THR A 115 2.77 -9.73 6.74
C THR A 115 3.52 -10.85 6.02
N ILE A 116 4.79 -10.62 5.64
CA ILE A 116 5.68 -11.63 5.02
C ILE A 116 5.85 -12.84 5.93
N GLU A 117 6.13 -12.61 7.21
CA GLU A 117 6.30 -13.71 8.18
C GLU A 117 5.02 -14.55 8.28
N SER A 118 3.86 -13.91 8.40
CA SER A 118 2.58 -14.62 8.43
C SER A 118 2.30 -15.39 7.13
N ALA A 119 2.62 -14.80 5.97
CA ALA A 119 2.49 -15.48 4.68
C ALA A 119 3.44 -16.68 4.54
N ASN A 120 4.68 -16.58 5.05
CA ASN A 120 5.64 -17.68 5.07
C ASN A 120 5.10 -18.87 5.85
N TRP A 121 4.47 -18.65 7.00
CA TRP A 121 3.84 -19.72 7.77
C TRP A 121 2.69 -20.39 7.02
N VAL A 122 1.83 -19.62 6.33
CA VAL A 122 0.76 -20.18 5.48
C VAL A 122 1.36 -21.04 4.36
N ILE A 123 2.35 -20.52 3.62
CA ILE A 123 3.00 -21.22 2.51
C ILE A 123 3.66 -22.54 3.00
N ALA A 124 4.27 -22.52 4.18
CA ALA A 124 4.98 -23.68 4.71
C ALA A 124 4.05 -24.76 5.30
N LYS A 125 2.91 -24.38 5.88
CA LYS A 125 2.08 -25.27 6.68
C LYS A 125 0.78 -25.71 6.02
N VAL A 126 0.07 -24.79 5.34
CA VAL A 126 -1.25 -25.06 4.75
C VAL A 126 -1.23 -26.17 3.68
N PRO A 127 -0.18 -26.40 2.87
CA PRO A 127 -0.15 -27.52 1.92
C PRO A 127 -0.39 -28.90 2.54
N ALA A 128 -0.04 -29.09 3.81
CA ALA A 128 -0.25 -30.35 4.53
C ALA A 128 -1.57 -30.40 5.33
N THR A 129 -2.34 -29.32 5.37
CA THR A 129 -3.59 -29.22 6.14
C THR A 129 -4.69 -30.08 5.50
N PRO A 130 -5.39 -30.95 6.26
CA PRO A 130 -6.55 -31.72 5.77
C PRO A 130 -7.74 -30.79 5.48
N MET A 131 -7.99 -30.50 4.19
CA MET A 131 -9.10 -29.66 3.73
C MET A 131 -9.35 -29.87 2.23
N ASP A 132 -10.38 -29.22 1.69
CA ASP A 132 -10.61 -29.17 0.24
C ASP A 132 -9.36 -28.69 -0.50
N ALA A 133 -8.95 -29.45 -1.51
CA ALA A 133 -7.69 -29.20 -2.22
C ALA A 133 -7.68 -27.89 -2.98
N VAL A 134 -8.81 -27.53 -3.62
CA VAL A 134 -8.92 -26.28 -4.39
C VAL A 134 -8.84 -25.09 -3.45
N ARG A 135 -9.57 -25.11 -2.32
CA ARG A 135 -9.52 -24.03 -1.34
C ARG A 135 -8.15 -23.91 -0.69
N ARG A 136 -7.52 -25.04 -0.38
CA ARG A 136 -6.13 -25.08 0.14
C ARG A 136 -5.16 -24.38 -0.81
N ASP A 137 -5.21 -24.74 -2.09
CA ASP A 137 -4.33 -24.16 -3.11
C ASP A 137 -4.59 -22.66 -3.27
N ASN A 138 -5.86 -22.22 -3.21
CA ASN A 138 -6.23 -20.80 -3.22
C ASN A 138 -5.62 -20.05 -2.02
N ILE A 139 -5.69 -20.59 -0.81
CA ILE A 139 -5.09 -19.99 0.40
C ILE A 139 -3.58 -19.82 0.23
N VAL A 140 -2.90 -20.83 -0.30
CA VAL A 140 -1.46 -20.77 -0.58
C VAL A 140 -1.15 -19.72 -1.65
N GLY A 141 -1.98 -19.63 -2.70
CA GLY A 141 -1.89 -18.61 -3.74
C GLY A 141 -2.08 -17.18 -3.20
N GLU A 142 -3.04 -17.00 -2.30
CA GLU A 142 -3.24 -15.73 -1.59
C GLU A 142 -2.00 -15.33 -0.77
N ALA A 143 -1.37 -16.29 -0.09
CA ALA A 143 -0.16 -16.03 0.70
C ALA A 143 1.05 -15.68 -0.18
N TYR A 144 1.24 -16.34 -1.32
CA TYR A 144 2.26 -15.96 -2.31
C TYR A 144 2.03 -14.53 -2.82
N PHE A 145 0.80 -14.18 -3.17
CA PHE A 145 0.47 -12.82 -3.59
C PHE A 145 0.82 -11.79 -2.51
N MET A 146 0.43 -12.03 -1.26
CA MET A 146 0.69 -11.10 -0.14
C MET A 146 2.18 -10.93 0.14
N ARG A 147 2.96 -12.01 0.05
CA ARG A 147 4.41 -11.95 0.21
C ARG A 147 5.07 -11.13 -0.91
N ALA A 148 4.68 -11.38 -2.16
CA ALA A 148 5.14 -10.60 -3.31
C ALA A 148 4.77 -9.11 -3.16
N TYR A 149 3.53 -8.81 -2.78
CA TYR A 149 3.05 -7.45 -2.58
C TYR A 149 3.88 -6.70 -1.52
N CYS A 150 4.20 -7.37 -0.42
CA CYS A 150 5.01 -6.78 0.65
C CYS A 150 6.48 -6.59 0.23
N HIS A 151 7.11 -7.57 -0.44
CA HIS A 151 8.46 -7.40 -0.98
C HIS A 151 8.52 -6.27 -2.02
N TRP A 152 7.53 -6.18 -2.92
CA TRP A 152 7.43 -5.08 -3.88
C TRP A 152 7.23 -3.73 -3.18
N THR A 153 6.38 -3.66 -2.14
CA THR A 153 6.19 -2.44 -1.35
C THR A 153 7.48 -2.03 -0.64
N LEU A 154 8.23 -2.98 -0.09
CA LEU A 154 9.52 -2.71 0.55
C LEU A 154 10.56 -2.21 -0.45
N THR A 155 10.76 -2.90 -1.59
CA THR A 155 11.83 -2.54 -2.53
C THR A 155 11.59 -1.19 -3.20
N ARG A 156 10.34 -0.83 -3.53
CA ARG A 156 10.02 0.49 -4.11
C ARG A 156 10.26 1.63 -3.12
N ASN A 157 10.20 1.37 -1.79
CA ASN A 157 10.43 2.35 -0.75
C ASN A 157 11.89 2.41 -0.28
N PHE A 158 12.57 1.26 -0.18
CA PHE A 158 13.87 1.16 0.50
C PHE A 158 14.99 0.62 -0.40
N GLY A 159 14.71 0.26 -1.64
CA GLY A 159 15.69 -0.32 -2.57
C GLY A 159 16.04 -1.77 -2.21
N SER A 160 17.30 -2.05 -1.94
CA SER A 160 17.75 -3.37 -1.46
C SER A 160 17.20 -3.66 -0.07
N ILE A 161 16.62 -4.84 0.10
CA ILE A 161 15.91 -5.26 1.32
C ILE A 161 16.26 -6.70 1.69
N VAL A 162 15.89 -7.14 2.88
CA VAL A 162 16.02 -8.55 3.28
C VAL A 162 14.90 -9.37 2.62
N VAL A 163 15.24 -10.33 1.79
CA VAL A 163 14.28 -11.29 1.21
C VAL A 163 14.05 -12.43 2.20
N LYS A 164 12.84 -12.52 2.77
CA LYS A 164 12.44 -13.58 3.69
C LYS A 164 11.40 -14.49 3.04
N ILE A 165 11.78 -15.75 2.81
CA ILE A 165 10.91 -16.74 2.13
C ILE A 165 10.53 -17.94 3.01
N ASN A 166 11.13 -18.05 4.19
CA ASN A 166 10.85 -19.11 5.15
C ASN A 166 10.35 -18.52 6.47
N PRO A 167 9.52 -19.24 7.21
CA PRO A 167 9.15 -18.87 8.57
C PRO A 167 10.36 -18.73 9.48
N THR A 168 10.33 -17.79 10.41
CA THR A 168 11.34 -17.65 11.47
C THR A 168 11.08 -18.68 12.53
N ASN A 169 11.94 -19.67 12.65
CA ASN A 169 11.84 -20.79 13.61
C ASN A 169 13.01 -20.85 14.60
N SER A 170 14.01 -20.00 14.45
CA SER A 170 15.14 -19.84 15.38
C SER A 170 15.70 -18.42 15.32
N ILE A 171 16.49 -18.03 16.32
CA ILE A 171 17.13 -16.73 16.39
C ILE A 171 18.17 -16.57 15.28
N GLU A 172 18.87 -17.64 14.92
CA GLU A 172 19.89 -17.65 13.87
C GLU A 172 19.30 -17.23 12.51
N ASN A 173 18.02 -17.54 12.26
CA ASN A 173 17.31 -17.17 11.04
C ASN A 173 16.90 -15.68 10.97
N THR A 174 17.17 -14.90 12.02
CA THR A 174 16.86 -13.46 12.04
C THR A 174 18.02 -12.60 11.56
N VAL A 175 19.26 -13.10 11.57
CA VAL A 175 20.45 -12.35 11.17
C VAL A 175 20.69 -12.57 9.67
N VAL A 176 20.06 -11.75 8.83
CA VAL A 176 20.11 -11.86 7.36
C VAL A 176 20.40 -10.49 6.75
N GLY A 177 21.37 -10.43 5.84
CA GLY A 177 21.71 -9.21 5.08
C GLY A 177 20.71 -8.85 3.99
N LYS A 178 20.89 -7.69 3.38
CA LYS A 178 20.10 -7.25 2.22
C LYS A 178 20.38 -8.12 1.00
N SER A 179 19.35 -8.38 0.21
CA SER A 179 19.47 -8.88 -1.16
C SER A 179 19.56 -7.70 -2.14
N SER A 180 20.20 -7.93 -3.27
CA SER A 180 20.20 -6.95 -4.37
C SER A 180 18.78 -6.71 -4.90
N ILE A 181 18.55 -5.58 -5.54
CA ILE A 181 17.25 -5.25 -6.15
C ILE A 181 16.83 -6.33 -7.15
N ASP A 182 17.75 -6.88 -7.94
CA ASP A 182 17.46 -7.93 -8.92
C ASP A 182 17.01 -9.24 -8.24
N GLU A 183 17.65 -9.65 -7.15
CA GLU A 183 17.23 -10.81 -6.36
C GLU A 183 15.85 -10.61 -5.72
N VAL A 184 15.56 -9.40 -5.25
CA VAL A 184 14.24 -9.05 -4.71
C VAL A 184 13.17 -9.15 -5.78
N TYR A 185 13.39 -8.58 -6.98
CA TYR A 185 12.44 -8.68 -8.09
C TYR A 185 12.28 -10.10 -8.60
N LYS A 186 13.37 -10.88 -8.64
CA LYS A 186 13.28 -12.31 -8.98
C LYS A 186 12.32 -13.03 -8.03
N GLN A 187 12.45 -12.81 -6.72
CA GLN A 187 11.55 -13.43 -5.73
C GLN A 187 10.12 -12.97 -5.88
N ILE A 188 9.89 -11.67 -6.17
CA ILE A 188 8.54 -11.12 -6.42
C ILE A 188 7.89 -11.83 -7.61
N PHE A 189 8.62 -12.00 -8.73
CA PHE A 189 8.09 -12.67 -9.92
C PHE A 189 7.86 -14.16 -9.72
N ASP A 190 8.75 -14.85 -9.00
CA ASP A 190 8.57 -16.26 -8.63
C ASP A 190 7.28 -16.45 -7.80
N ASP A 191 7.05 -15.60 -6.80
CA ASP A 191 5.84 -15.62 -5.96
C ASP A 191 4.57 -15.30 -6.76
N LEU A 192 4.62 -14.29 -7.64
CA LEU A 192 3.46 -13.92 -8.47
C LEU A 192 3.13 -14.98 -9.50
N THR A 193 4.14 -15.69 -10.03
CA THR A 193 3.92 -16.82 -10.91
C THR A 193 3.19 -17.96 -10.16
N LYS A 194 3.60 -18.27 -8.94
CA LYS A 194 2.90 -19.24 -8.08
C LYS A 194 1.48 -18.79 -7.74
N ALA A 195 1.30 -17.52 -7.40
CA ALA A 195 -0.02 -16.95 -7.14
C ALA A 195 -0.95 -17.08 -8.35
N GLN A 196 -0.48 -16.77 -9.56
CA GLN A 196 -1.27 -16.91 -10.80
C GLN A 196 -1.66 -18.35 -11.11
N GLN A 197 -0.85 -19.33 -10.71
CA GLN A 197 -1.14 -20.76 -10.90
C GLN A 197 -2.18 -21.28 -9.92
N LEU A 198 -2.21 -20.76 -8.69
CA LEU A 198 -3.00 -21.29 -7.58
C LEU A 198 -4.31 -20.51 -7.35
N LEU A 199 -4.35 -19.24 -7.74
CA LEU A 199 -5.52 -18.38 -7.53
C LEU A 199 -6.60 -18.64 -8.59
N PRO A 200 -7.89 -18.60 -8.21
CA PRO A 200 -8.99 -18.71 -9.15
C PRO A 200 -9.17 -17.42 -9.94
N ASP A 201 -9.84 -17.54 -11.08
CA ASP A 201 -10.35 -16.40 -11.83
C ASP A 201 -11.40 -15.64 -11.03
N TYR A 202 -11.44 -14.33 -11.20
CA TYR A 202 -12.51 -13.49 -10.65
C TYR A 202 -13.88 -13.86 -11.24
N THR A 203 -14.88 -13.84 -10.37
CA THR A 203 -16.29 -13.99 -10.73
C THR A 203 -17.12 -12.95 -9.95
N PRO A 204 -18.35 -12.59 -10.41
CA PRO A 204 -19.20 -11.65 -9.68
C PRO A 204 -19.54 -12.09 -8.24
N THR A 205 -19.47 -13.39 -7.95
CA THR A 205 -19.69 -13.97 -6.61
C THR A 205 -18.41 -14.14 -5.80
N PHE A 206 -17.28 -13.59 -6.29
CA PHE A 206 -16.00 -13.70 -5.63
C PHE A 206 -16.02 -13.06 -4.22
N VAL A 207 -15.31 -13.65 -3.29
CA VAL A 207 -15.26 -13.15 -1.90
C VAL A 207 -14.63 -11.77 -1.87
N LYS A 208 -15.37 -10.80 -1.32
CA LYS A 208 -14.93 -9.40 -1.20
C LYS A 208 -13.58 -9.30 -0.45
N GLY A 209 -12.69 -8.44 -0.96
CA GLY A 209 -11.38 -8.21 -0.35
C GLY A 209 -10.36 -9.33 -0.53
N ARG A 210 -10.69 -10.45 -1.18
CA ARG A 210 -9.73 -11.51 -1.53
C ARG A 210 -9.14 -11.27 -2.92
N VAL A 211 -7.94 -11.78 -3.15
CA VAL A 211 -7.22 -11.63 -4.42
C VAL A 211 -7.56 -12.77 -5.39
N SER A 212 -7.68 -12.42 -6.66
CA SER A 212 -7.89 -13.34 -7.78
C SER A 212 -6.61 -13.52 -8.60
N LYS A 213 -6.65 -14.43 -9.57
CA LYS A 213 -5.59 -14.59 -10.57
C LYS A 213 -5.29 -13.27 -11.29
N GLN A 214 -6.33 -12.49 -11.64
CA GLN A 214 -6.17 -11.18 -12.29
C GLN A 214 -5.49 -10.16 -11.36
N SER A 215 -5.73 -10.24 -10.05
CA SER A 215 -5.00 -9.42 -9.08
C SER A 215 -3.49 -9.71 -9.12
N ALA A 216 -3.11 -10.99 -9.19
CA ALA A 216 -1.71 -11.42 -9.29
C ALA A 216 -1.08 -11.01 -10.64
N GLN A 217 -1.83 -11.11 -11.73
CA GLN A 217 -1.39 -10.63 -13.06
C GLN A 217 -1.16 -9.12 -13.04
N LEU A 218 -2.07 -8.32 -12.46
CA LEU A 218 -1.90 -6.87 -12.41
C LEU A 218 -0.73 -6.45 -11.53
N LEU A 219 -0.54 -7.09 -10.37
CA LEU A 219 0.63 -6.82 -9.53
C LEU A 219 1.94 -7.21 -10.25
N HIS A 220 1.94 -8.32 -11.01
CA HIS A 220 3.07 -8.72 -11.83
C HIS A 220 3.39 -7.65 -12.89
N ALA A 221 2.37 -7.19 -13.63
CA ALA A 221 2.52 -6.12 -14.61
C ALA A 221 3.10 -4.86 -13.98
N LYS A 222 2.60 -4.45 -12.81
CA LYS A 222 3.04 -3.26 -12.09
C LYS A 222 4.48 -3.40 -11.59
N ALA A 223 4.86 -4.55 -11.01
CA ALA A 223 6.22 -4.83 -10.58
C ALA A 223 7.19 -4.87 -11.77
N ALA A 224 6.78 -5.48 -12.89
CA ALA A 224 7.58 -5.54 -14.11
C ALA A 224 7.80 -4.16 -14.73
N LEU A 225 6.77 -3.28 -14.73
CA LEU A 225 6.89 -1.88 -15.15
C LEU A 225 7.96 -1.14 -14.33
N TYR A 226 7.95 -1.31 -13.01
CA TYR A 226 8.92 -0.69 -12.09
C TYR A 226 10.35 -1.21 -12.25
N ASN A 227 10.50 -2.45 -12.71
CA ASN A 227 11.79 -3.09 -12.98
C ASN A 227 12.18 -3.06 -14.46
N GLU A 228 11.53 -2.20 -15.27
CA GLU A 228 11.81 -2.01 -16.70
C GLU A 228 11.73 -3.30 -17.54
N LYS A 229 10.98 -4.30 -17.07
CA LYS A 229 10.67 -5.53 -17.80
C LYS A 229 9.43 -5.31 -18.68
N TRP A 230 9.59 -4.44 -19.69
CA TRP A 230 8.48 -3.93 -20.49
C TRP A 230 7.63 -5.02 -21.15
N ALA A 231 8.25 -6.06 -21.70
CA ALA A 231 7.54 -7.18 -22.34
C ALA A 231 6.67 -7.97 -21.32
N ASP A 232 7.19 -8.18 -20.10
CA ASP A 232 6.47 -8.87 -19.04
C ASP A 232 5.34 -8.00 -18.50
N ALA A 233 5.60 -6.68 -18.35
CA ALA A 233 4.59 -5.72 -17.96
C ALA A 233 3.41 -5.70 -18.94
N LEU A 234 3.72 -5.64 -20.24
CA LEU A 234 2.73 -5.66 -21.31
C LEU A 234 1.92 -6.98 -21.31
N THR A 235 2.61 -8.13 -21.23
CA THR A 235 1.98 -9.46 -21.25
C THR A 235 0.98 -9.61 -20.11
N ASN A 236 1.36 -9.27 -18.89
CA ASN A 236 0.51 -9.43 -17.71
C ASN A 236 -0.63 -8.38 -17.67
N ALA A 237 -0.38 -7.13 -18.06
CA ALA A 237 -1.42 -6.11 -18.16
C ALA A 237 -2.47 -6.48 -19.21
N LYS A 238 -2.04 -6.96 -20.40
CA LYS A 238 -2.94 -7.48 -21.42
C LYS A 238 -3.76 -8.68 -20.94
N ALA A 239 -3.17 -9.61 -20.20
CA ALA A 239 -3.89 -10.77 -19.67
C ALA A 239 -5.07 -10.32 -18.77
N VAL A 240 -4.90 -9.26 -17.98
CA VAL A 240 -6.00 -8.67 -17.20
C VAL A 240 -7.07 -8.05 -18.11
N ILE A 241 -6.68 -7.22 -19.08
CA ILE A 241 -7.60 -6.54 -20.00
C ILE A 241 -8.37 -7.56 -20.84
N ASP A 242 -7.68 -8.53 -21.44
CA ASP A 242 -8.24 -9.53 -22.34
C ASP A 242 -9.14 -10.55 -21.61
N SER A 243 -8.96 -10.72 -20.30
CA SER A 243 -9.83 -11.56 -19.47
C SER A 243 -11.29 -11.09 -19.47
N LYS A 244 -11.51 -9.79 -19.68
CA LYS A 244 -12.82 -9.11 -19.62
C LYS A 244 -13.61 -9.40 -18.34
N LYS A 245 -12.90 -9.76 -17.27
CA LYS A 245 -13.49 -10.02 -15.95
C LYS A 245 -13.81 -8.73 -15.20
N TYR A 246 -13.14 -7.63 -15.57
CA TYR A 246 -13.32 -6.31 -14.98
C TYR A 246 -13.67 -5.29 -16.06
N THR A 247 -14.35 -4.23 -15.67
CA THR A 247 -14.71 -3.10 -16.54
C THR A 247 -14.50 -1.78 -15.81
N LEU A 248 -14.08 -0.73 -16.52
CA LEU A 248 -13.99 0.60 -15.93
C LEU A 248 -15.38 1.07 -15.47
N VAL A 249 -15.44 1.61 -14.25
CA VAL A 249 -16.64 2.28 -13.75
C VAL A 249 -16.88 3.52 -14.62
N PRO A 250 -18.05 3.69 -15.24
CA PRO A 250 -18.28 4.78 -16.18
C PRO A 250 -18.10 6.17 -15.59
N SER A 251 -18.44 6.35 -14.31
CA SER A 251 -18.28 7.60 -13.58
C SER A 251 -17.11 7.51 -12.61
N PHE A 252 -16.08 8.36 -12.80
CA PHE A 252 -14.96 8.44 -11.88
C PHE A 252 -15.38 8.81 -10.44
N THR A 253 -16.39 9.69 -10.31
CA THR A 253 -16.95 10.05 -9.00
C THR A 253 -17.61 8.85 -8.33
N ASP A 254 -18.34 8.04 -9.09
CA ASP A 254 -19.00 6.84 -8.57
C ASP A 254 -18.01 5.80 -8.07
N LEU A 255 -16.86 5.67 -8.74
CA LEU A 255 -15.78 4.78 -8.31
C LEU A 255 -15.34 5.06 -6.87
N PHE A 256 -15.29 6.35 -6.47
CA PHE A 256 -14.82 6.78 -5.16
C PHE A 256 -15.95 7.16 -4.18
N THR A 257 -17.21 6.92 -4.54
CA THR A 257 -18.35 7.17 -3.66
C THR A 257 -18.53 6.00 -2.68
N ALA A 258 -18.42 6.28 -1.37
CA ALA A 258 -18.51 5.24 -0.33
C ALA A 258 -19.78 4.36 -0.43
N ALA A 259 -20.94 4.96 -0.75
CA ALA A 259 -22.20 4.25 -0.92
C ALA A 259 -22.26 3.36 -2.18
N LYS A 260 -21.29 3.49 -3.09
CA LYS A 260 -21.23 2.74 -4.37
C LYS A 260 -20.07 1.72 -4.41
N LYS A 261 -19.57 1.28 -3.26
CA LYS A 261 -18.46 0.30 -3.18
C LYS A 261 -18.72 -0.98 -3.99
N ASP A 262 -19.95 -1.47 -4.00
CA ASP A 262 -20.28 -2.69 -4.75
C ASP A 262 -20.24 -2.45 -6.27
N LEU A 263 -20.57 -1.24 -6.76
CA LEU A 263 -20.36 -0.86 -8.15
C LEU A 263 -18.86 -0.76 -8.47
N ALA A 264 -18.06 -0.18 -7.56
CA ALA A 264 -16.61 -0.04 -7.74
C ALA A 264 -15.91 -1.39 -7.96
N ARG A 265 -16.40 -2.49 -7.39
CA ARG A 265 -15.83 -3.85 -7.54
C ARG A 265 -15.69 -4.34 -8.96
N GLN A 266 -16.48 -3.80 -9.90
CA GLN A 266 -16.29 -4.14 -11.32
C GLN A 266 -14.95 -3.65 -11.90
N GLU A 267 -14.30 -2.65 -11.25
CA GLU A 267 -12.99 -2.12 -11.65
C GLU A 267 -11.87 -2.52 -10.70
N ILE A 268 -12.18 -2.80 -9.42
CA ILE A 268 -11.18 -3.00 -8.37
C ILE A 268 -10.74 -4.46 -8.30
N LEU A 269 -9.43 -4.70 -8.50
CA LEU A 269 -8.81 -6.01 -8.44
C LEU A 269 -8.29 -6.35 -7.05
N PHE A 270 -7.90 -5.34 -6.27
CA PHE A 270 -7.45 -5.51 -4.89
C PHE A 270 -7.64 -4.21 -4.10
N ASP A 271 -8.22 -4.33 -2.90
CA ASP A 271 -8.46 -3.21 -2.00
C ASP A 271 -8.28 -3.61 -0.52
N VAL A 272 -8.15 -2.60 0.32
CA VAL A 272 -8.33 -2.73 1.76
C VAL A 272 -9.74 -2.26 2.10
N GLU A 273 -10.57 -3.20 2.55
CA GLU A 273 -11.93 -2.88 2.96
C GLU A 273 -11.96 -2.10 4.28
N LEU A 274 -12.60 -0.94 4.23
CA LEU A 274 -12.83 -0.08 5.37
C LEU A 274 -14.31 0.04 5.68
N ASN A 275 -14.63 0.42 6.91
CA ASN A 275 -15.98 0.68 7.35
C ASN A 275 -15.97 1.77 8.42
N ASN A 276 -17.15 2.35 8.65
CA ASN A 276 -17.39 3.31 9.70
C ASN A 276 -18.28 2.72 10.83
N THR A 277 -18.39 1.39 10.89
CA THR A 277 -19.13 0.71 11.97
C THR A 277 -18.29 0.66 13.25
N THR A 278 -18.98 0.47 14.39
CA THR A 278 -18.32 0.51 15.70
C THR A 278 -17.63 -0.80 16.09
N ASN A 279 -17.92 -1.94 15.40
CA ASN A 279 -17.34 -3.23 15.77
C ASN A 279 -17.35 -4.25 14.60
N PRO A 280 -16.20 -4.68 14.10
CA PRO A 280 -14.89 -4.05 14.30
C PRO A 280 -14.77 -2.75 13.48
N VAL A 281 -14.12 -1.76 14.06
CA VAL A 281 -13.80 -0.52 13.33
C VAL A 281 -12.63 -0.81 12.37
N ARG A 282 -12.83 -0.50 11.09
CA ARG A 282 -11.77 -0.51 10.07
C ARG A 282 -11.71 0.86 9.41
N GLN A 283 -10.67 1.62 9.71
CA GLN A 283 -10.49 3.01 9.31
C GLN A 283 -9.06 3.28 8.82
N SER A 284 -8.82 4.43 8.19
CA SER A 284 -7.48 4.86 7.78
C SER A 284 -7.26 6.32 8.14
N GLN A 285 -6.03 6.65 8.55
CA GLN A 285 -5.58 8.02 8.78
C GLN A 285 -5.67 8.89 7.52
N VAL A 286 -5.67 8.30 6.33
CA VAL A 286 -5.90 9.01 5.07
C VAL A 286 -7.23 9.76 5.13
N HIS A 287 -8.32 9.11 5.50
CA HIS A 287 -9.65 9.75 5.60
C HIS A 287 -9.70 10.88 6.64
N PHE A 288 -8.94 10.73 7.71
CA PHE A 288 -8.87 11.73 8.77
C PHE A 288 -8.16 13.02 8.34
N PHE A 289 -7.03 12.88 7.62
CA PHE A 289 -6.20 14.01 7.24
C PHE A 289 -6.64 14.69 5.94
N TYR A 290 -7.20 13.95 4.97
CA TYR A 290 -7.67 14.52 3.71
C TYR A 290 -9.02 15.24 3.85
N ALA A 291 -9.79 14.95 4.89
CA ALA A 291 -11.02 15.68 5.17
C ALA A 291 -10.73 17.03 5.84
N PRO A 292 -11.38 18.13 5.43
CA PRO A 292 -11.26 19.41 6.12
C PRO A 292 -11.79 19.32 7.55
N ASN A 293 -11.24 20.13 8.43
CA ASN A 293 -11.66 20.14 9.83
C ASN A 293 -13.10 20.66 9.97
N GLY A 294 -13.95 19.87 10.63
CA GLY A 294 -15.34 20.27 10.92
C GLY A 294 -16.21 20.41 9.68
N SER A 295 -16.11 19.50 8.70
CA SER A 295 -16.90 19.53 7.47
C SER A 295 -18.09 18.59 7.50
N SER A 296 -19.27 19.08 7.06
CA SER A 296 -20.45 18.26 6.79
C SER A 296 -20.41 17.60 5.41
N ASP A 297 -19.63 18.16 4.48
CA ASP A 297 -19.49 17.66 3.11
C ASP A 297 -18.52 16.48 3.00
N TYR A 298 -17.58 16.38 3.95
CA TYR A 298 -16.55 15.35 4.03
C TYR A 298 -16.77 14.45 5.26
N ASN A 299 -15.73 14.11 5.97
CA ASN A 299 -15.83 13.34 7.21
C ASN A 299 -16.00 14.31 8.39
N LYS A 300 -17.09 14.20 9.15
CA LYS A 300 -17.50 15.16 10.17
C LYS A 300 -16.45 15.46 11.24
N GLY A 301 -15.65 14.46 11.61
CA GLY A 301 -14.57 14.58 12.59
C GLY A 301 -13.17 14.67 11.98
N GLY A 302 -13.03 14.93 10.68
CA GLY A 302 -11.75 15.07 10.01
C GLY A 302 -10.86 16.14 10.64
N ALA A 303 -9.54 15.93 10.67
CA ALA A 303 -8.58 16.87 11.26
C ALA A 303 -8.07 17.92 10.26
N GLY A 304 -8.15 17.63 8.98
CA GLY A 304 -7.60 18.46 7.90
C GLY A 304 -6.08 18.51 7.90
N GLY A 305 -5.55 19.30 6.98
CA GLY A 305 -4.13 19.60 6.90
C GLY A 305 -3.41 18.91 5.76
N ILE A 306 -4.13 18.32 4.80
CA ILE A 306 -3.61 17.84 3.51
C ILE A 306 -4.39 18.53 2.41
N TYR A 307 -3.67 19.10 1.45
CA TYR A 307 -4.22 19.88 0.35
C TYR A 307 -3.55 19.52 -0.96
N VAL A 308 -4.21 19.87 -2.06
CA VAL A 308 -3.72 19.66 -3.43
C VAL A 308 -3.02 20.92 -3.91
N TYR A 309 -1.86 20.80 -4.56
CA TYR A 309 -1.19 21.94 -5.18
C TYR A 309 -2.03 22.52 -6.31
N SER A 310 -2.17 23.85 -6.34
CA SER A 310 -2.91 24.57 -7.41
C SER A 310 -2.35 24.29 -8.79
N LYS A 311 -1.02 24.09 -8.92
CA LYS A 311 -0.38 23.69 -10.18
C LYS A 311 -0.95 22.36 -10.69
N PHE A 312 -1.12 21.35 -9.81
CA PHE A 312 -1.73 20.09 -10.20
C PHE A 312 -3.22 20.24 -10.52
N TYR A 313 -3.98 20.95 -9.68
CA TYR A 313 -5.40 21.24 -9.92
C TYR A 313 -5.64 21.92 -11.28
N ASN A 314 -4.75 22.85 -11.69
CA ASN A 314 -4.85 23.59 -12.95
C ASN A 314 -4.28 22.82 -14.15
N SER A 315 -3.62 21.67 -13.94
CA SER A 315 -3.10 20.86 -15.03
C SER A 315 -4.16 20.02 -15.76
N PHE A 316 -5.34 19.84 -15.16
CA PHE A 316 -6.41 19.05 -15.77
C PHE A 316 -6.95 19.70 -17.05
N ILE A 317 -7.21 18.89 -18.06
CA ILE A 317 -7.86 19.30 -19.30
C ILE A 317 -9.28 19.78 -18.99
N THR A 318 -9.73 20.82 -19.69
CA THR A 318 -11.10 21.31 -19.54
C THR A 318 -12.12 20.20 -19.81
N GLY A 319 -13.04 20.00 -18.87
CA GLY A 319 -14.07 18.96 -18.93
C GLY A 319 -13.68 17.63 -18.33
N ASP A 320 -12.43 17.45 -17.87
CA ASP A 320 -11.97 16.22 -17.22
C ASP A 320 -12.76 15.94 -15.93
N LYS A 321 -13.52 14.84 -15.94
CA LYS A 321 -14.40 14.44 -14.84
C LYS A 321 -13.68 13.98 -13.58
N ARG A 322 -12.40 13.70 -13.65
CA ARG A 322 -11.59 13.38 -12.48
C ARG A 322 -11.37 14.60 -11.60
N LYS A 323 -11.38 15.80 -12.18
CA LYS A 323 -11.28 17.07 -11.45
C LYS A 323 -12.50 17.34 -10.55
N ASP A 324 -13.65 16.72 -10.82
CA ASP A 324 -14.89 16.89 -10.03
C ASP A 324 -14.73 16.39 -8.56
N LEU A 325 -13.71 15.56 -8.27
CA LEU A 325 -13.36 15.14 -6.91
C LEU A 325 -12.37 16.09 -6.19
N LEU A 326 -12.03 17.21 -6.80
CA LEU A 326 -11.21 18.27 -6.20
C LEU A 326 -12.10 19.49 -5.93
N ALA A 327 -12.05 20.04 -4.72
CA ALA A 327 -12.93 21.12 -4.32
C ALA A 327 -12.16 22.34 -3.78
N THR A 328 -12.68 23.52 -4.06
CA THR A 328 -12.14 24.81 -3.60
C THR A 328 -12.99 25.45 -2.48
N SER A 329 -13.96 24.71 -1.97
CA SER A 329 -14.84 25.16 -0.86
C SER A 329 -15.49 23.95 -0.21
N TYR A 330 -16.09 24.16 0.97
CA TYR A 330 -16.88 23.14 1.64
C TYR A 330 -17.90 23.79 2.60
N THR A 331 -18.86 23.01 3.10
CA THR A 331 -19.77 23.41 4.16
C THR A 331 -19.28 22.85 5.49
N ASN A 332 -19.17 23.68 6.51
CA ASN A 332 -18.78 23.23 7.84
C ASN A 332 -19.95 22.55 8.59
N THR A 333 -19.69 21.97 9.74
CA THR A 333 -20.70 21.26 10.55
C THR A 333 -21.79 22.19 11.13
N ALA A 334 -21.57 23.50 11.13
CA ALA A 334 -22.58 24.50 11.50
C ALA A 334 -23.46 24.95 10.29
N GLY A 335 -23.26 24.36 9.11
CA GLY A 335 -23.98 24.71 7.89
C GLY A 335 -23.44 25.94 7.17
N THR A 336 -22.28 26.48 7.58
CA THR A 336 -21.69 27.68 6.98
C THR A 336 -20.81 27.31 5.78
N PHE A 337 -20.97 28.03 4.67
CA PHE A 337 -20.09 27.91 3.51
C PHE A 337 -18.69 28.46 3.83
N VAL A 338 -17.66 27.68 3.54
CA VAL A 338 -16.24 28.02 3.71
C VAL A 338 -15.61 28.20 2.34
N PRO A 339 -15.29 29.43 1.92
CA PRO A 339 -14.63 29.67 0.63
C PRO A 339 -13.15 29.32 0.67
N GLN A 340 -12.53 29.20 -0.51
CA GLN A 340 -11.15 28.75 -0.69
C GLN A 340 -10.13 29.44 0.24
N ALA A 341 -10.16 30.76 0.31
CA ALA A 341 -9.22 31.54 1.13
C ALA A 341 -9.35 31.30 2.65
N SER A 342 -10.46 30.68 3.08
CA SER A 342 -10.77 30.43 4.50
C SER A 342 -10.69 28.96 4.89
N ILE A 343 -10.30 28.07 3.98
CA ILE A 343 -10.22 26.61 4.22
C ILE A 343 -9.29 26.29 5.39
N ASP A 344 -8.11 26.87 5.42
CA ASP A 344 -7.18 26.80 6.57
C ASP A 344 -6.40 28.12 6.71
N THR A 345 -6.84 28.94 7.64
CA THR A 345 -6.26 30.27 7.88
C THR A 345 -4.85 30.24 8.47
N ARG A 346 -4.41 29.07 8.97
CA ARG A 346 -3.07 28.86 9.54
C ARG A 346 -1.97 28.76 8.47
N LEU A 347 -2.37 28.54 7.20
CA LEU A 347 -1.44 28.45 6.08
C LEU A 347 -1.22 29.82 5.44
N ALA A 348 -0.03 30.05 4.92
CA ALA A 348 0.29 31.21 4.08
C ALA A 348 -0.39 31.08 2.70
N THR A 349 -0.44 29.87 2.14
CA THR A 349 -1.14 29.53 0.89
C THR A 349 -2.66 29.73 1.07
N LYS A 350 -3.29 30.49 0.15
CA LYS A 350 -4.73 30.81 0.18
C LYS A 350 -5.56 30.16 -0.92
N ASP A 351 -4.93 29.67 -1.99
CA ASP A 351 -5.55 28.97 -3.11
C ASP A 351 -5.64 27.44 -2.86
N LEU A 352 -6.08 27.09 -1.64
CA LEU A 352 -6.16 25.71 -1.18
C LEU A 352 -7.20 24.92 -1.97
N VAL A 353 -6.85 23.67 -2.31
CA VAL A 353 -7.73 22.72 -2.98
C VAL A 353 -7.84 21.46 -2.11
N LEU A 354 -9.06 20.99 -1.91
CA LEU A 354 -9.40 19.81 -1.11
C LEU A 354 -9.41 18.54 -1.95
N MET A 355 -8.97 17.44 -1.36
CA MET A 355 -9.02 16.10 -1.94
C MET A 355 -10.38 15.46 -1.64
N GLY A 356 -11.24 15.33 -2.66
CA GLY A 356 -12.58 14.75 -2.48
C GLY A 356 -12.69 13.24 -2.68
N LYS A 357 -11.61 12.56 -3.07
CA LYS A 357 -11.65 11.09 -3.30
C LYS A 357 -12.14 10.30 -2.09
N TYR A 358 -11.82 10.75 -0.88
CA TYR A 358 -12.18 10.09 0.37
C TYR A 358 -13.34 10.79 1.10
N LYS A 359 -14.13 11.54 0.35
CA LYS A 359 -15.31 12.23 0.86
C LYS A 359 -16.40 11.22 1.23
N ASP A 360 -16.87 11.29 2.50
CA ASP A 360 -17.97 10.49 3.01
C ASP A 360 -18.83 11.31 3.97
N PRO A 361 -19.81 12.08 3.46
CA PRO A 361 -20.68 12.93 4.30
C PRO A 361 -21.56 12.12 5.25
N ASN A 362 -21.71 10.81 5.00
CA ASN A 362 -22.46 9.89 5.86
C ASN A 362 -21.56 9.17 6.88
N SER A 363 -20.30 9.57 7.01
CA SER A 363 -19.37 8.95 7.96
C SER A 363 -19.88 9.05 9.40
N VAL A 364 -19.58 8.01 10.18
CA VAL A 364 -19.80 7.98 11.63
C VAL A 364 -18.48 8.33 12.32
N GLY A 365 -18.40 9.54 12.89
CA GLY A 365 -17.16 10.04 13.49
C GLY A 365 -16.19 10.63 12.46
N ALA A 366 -14.89 10.45 12.70
CA ALA A 366 -13.80 11.13 11.99
C ALA A 366 -13.39 10.49 10.66
N TYR A 367 -13.80 9.24 10.42
CA TYR A 367 -13.25 8.41 9.35
C TYR A 367 -14.34 8.04 8.35
N GLY A 368 -14.01 8.15 7.06
CA GLY A 368 -14.87 7.68 5.98
C GLY A 368 -14.85 6.16 5.85
N SER A 369 -15.82 5.63 5.12
CA SER A 369 -15.97 4.21 4.80
C SER A 369 -15.51 3.86 3.38
N ASN A 370 -14.90 4.80 2.65
CA ASN A 370 -14.31 4.52 1.35
C ASN A 370 -13.21 3.48 1.49
N ASN A 371 -13.21 2.44 0.64
CA ASN A 371 -12.11 1.48 0.58
C ASN A 371 -10.84 2.15 0.05
N ILE A 372 -9.69 1.58 0.39
CA ILE A 372 -8.40 1.95 -0.18
C ILE A 372 -8.10 1.01 -1.34
N TYR A 373 -8.14 1.53 -2.55
CA TYR A 373 -7.87 0.77 -3.76
C TYR A 373 -6.37 0.64 -3.99
N LEU A 374 -5.88 -0.59 -4.16
CA LEU A 374 -4.48 -0.91 -4.33
C LEU A 374 -4.15 -1.32 -5.78
N LEU A 375 -5.06 -2.04 -6.41
CA LEU A 375 -4.96 -2.45 -7.81
C LEU A 375 -6.32 -2.29 -8.49
N ARG A 376 -6.37 -1.61 -9.63
CA ARG A 376 -7.59 -1.41 -10.39
C ARG A 376 -7.36 -1.44 -11.90
N LEU A 377 -8.39 -1.73 -12.68
CA LEU A 377 -8.30 -1.98 -14.13
C LEU A 377 -7.66 -0.82 -14.90
N ALA A 378 -7.89 0.44 -14.49
CA ALA A 378 -7.25 1.58 -15.15
C ALA A 378 -5.71 1.50 -15.10
N ASP A 379 -5.13 0.89 -14.04
CA ASP A 379 -3.68 0.68 -13.96
C ASP A 379 -3.23 -0.34 -15.02
N ALA A 380 -4.00 -1.41 -15.28
CA ALA A 380 -3.71 -2.36 -16.36
C ALA A 380 -3.65 -1.65 -17.73
N TYR A 381 -4.60 -0.76 -18.02
CA TYR A 381 -4.61 0.00 -19.27
C TYR A 381 -3.39 0.92 -19.40
N LEU A 382 -3.04 1.66 -18.35
CA LEU A 382 -1.94 2.62 -18.41
C LEU A 382 -0.56 1.93 -18.35
N ILE A 383 -0.44 0.79 -17.68
CA ILE A 383 0.74 -0.08 -17.76
C ILE A 383 0.89 -0.64 -19.17
N ALA A 384 -0.20 -1.14 -19.77
CA ALA A 384 -0.16 -1.65 -21.14
C ALA A 384 0.22 -0.56 -22.15
N ALA A 385 -0.29 0.67 -21.97
CA ALA A 385 0.04 1.81 -22.84
C ALA A 385 1.53 2.17 -22.77
N GLU A 386 2.09 2.29 -21.57
CA GLU A 386 3.50 2.62 -21.37
C GLU A 386 4.42 1.49 -21.84
N ALA A 387 4.13 0.25 -21.45
CA ALA A 387 4.93 -0.91 -21.82
C ALA A 387 4.89 -1.18 -23.33
N GLU A 388 3.72 -1.05 -23.98
CA GLU A 388 3.59 -1.15 -25.44
C GLU A 388 4.44 -0.08 -26.13
N ALA A 389 4.45 1.15 -25.59
CA ALA A 389 5.27 2.22 -26.16
C ALA A 389 6.77 1.89 -26.04
N HIS A 390 7.23 1.30 -24.97
CA HIS A 390 8.62 0.87 -24.82
C HIS A 390 8.99 -0.27 -25.77
N VAL A 391 8.09 -1.23 -25.99
CA VAL A 391 8.36 -2.42 -26.81
C VAL A 391 8.20 -2.13 -28.30
N ASN A 392 7.12 -1.42 -28.69
CA ASN A 392 6.68 -1.27 -30.09
C ASN A 392 6.56 0.19 -30.55
N GLY A 393 6.99 1.16 -29.71
CA GLY A 393 6.81 2.57 -29.99
C GLY A 393 5.38 3.04 -29.71
N ALA A 394 5.07 4.29 -30.07
CA ALA A 394 3.72 4.88 -29.94
C ALA A 394 2.77 4.26 -30.99
N SER A 395 2.51 2.95 -30.84
CA SER A 395 1.70 2.14 -31.75
C SER A 395 0.20 2.43 -31.61
N ALA A 396 -0.60 1.98 -32.58
CA ALA A 396 -2.06 2.05 -32.49
C ALA A 396 -2.62 1.36 -31.23
N ASN A 397 -1.97 0.27 -30.78
CA ASN A 397 -2.33 -0.42 -29.55
C ASN A 397 -2.06 0.44 -28.30
N ALA A 398 -0.89 1.12 -28.26
CA ALA A 398 -0.56 2.04 -27.16
C ALA A 398 -1.62 3.13 -27.02
N TYR A 399 -2.01 3.75 -28.14
CA TYR A 399 -3.10 4.73 -28.16
C TYR A 399 -4.45 4.13 -27.74
N SER A 400 -4.76 2.91 -28.15
CA SER A 400 -5.99 2.24 -27.75
C SER A 400 -6.08 2.11 -26.23
N TYR A 401 -5.00 1.67 -25.57
CA TYR A 401 -4.99 1.49 -24.11
C TYR A 401 -5.17 2.82 -23.35
N ILE A 402 -4.40 3.85 -23.65
CA ILE A 402 -4.53 5.14 -22.94
C ILE A 402 -5.90 5.78 -23.18
N ASN A 403 -6.46 5.64 -24.39
CA ASN A 403 -7.71 6.26 -24.77
C ASN A 403 -8.93 5.64 -24.07
N GLU A 404 -8.90 4.39 -23.61
CA GLU A 404 -9.96 3.81 -22.76
C GLU A 404 -10.10 4.59 -21.43
N VAL A 405 -8.98 4.95 -20.80
CA VAL A 405 -8.97 5.75 -19.58
C VAL A 405 -9.45 7.18 -19.86
N ARG A 406 -8.96 7.80 -20.95
CA ARG A 406 -9.34 9.15 -21.36
C ARG A 406 -10.83 9.26 -21.71
N LYS A 407 -11.38 8.24 -22.37
CA LYS A 407 -12.81 8.14 -22.66
C LYS A 407 -13.65 8.14 -21.39
N ARG A 408 -13.26 7.35 -20.37
CA ARG A 408 -13.94 7.35 -19.08
C ARG A 408 -13.84 8.71 -18.38
N ALA A 409 -12.72 9.41 -18.50
CA ALA A 409 -12.51 10.75 -17.96
C ALA A 409 -13.27 11.85 -18.73
N VAL A 410 -13.93 11.51 -19.85
CA VAL A 410 -14.69 12.42 -20.73
C VAL A 410 -13.78 13.51 -21.34
N ILE A 411 -12.56 13.14 -21.73
CA ILE A 411 -11.63 14.02 -22.42
C ILE A 411 -11.29 13.46 -23.82
N PRO A 412 -10.84 14.31 -24.75
CA PRO A 412 -10.48 13.87 -26.11
C PRO A 412 -9.42 12.77 -26.09
N ASN A 413 -9.47 11.89 -27.08
CA ASN A 413 -8.40 10.94 -27.34
C ASN A 413 -7.05 11.65 -27.46
N LEU A 414 -5.98 10.98 -27.05
CA LEU A 414 -4.63 11.48 -27.21
C LEU A 414 -4.32 11.61 -28.72
N THR A 415 -3.82 12.77 -29.12
CA THR A 415 -3.49 13.04 -30.52
C THR A 415 -2.44 12.06 -31.04
N ALA A 416 -2.72 11.40 -32.16
CA ALA A 416 -1.82 10.45 -32.77
C ALA A 416 -0.57 11.14 -33.38
N GLY A 417 0.49 10.34 -33.60
CA GLY A 417 1.73 10.81 -34.24
C GLY A 417 2.78 11.36 -33.27
N LEU A 418 2.63 11.13 -31.97
CA LEU A 418 3.66 11.47 -30.99
C LEU A 418 4.90 10.58 -31.18
N SER A 419 6.08 11.12 -30.87
CA SER A 419 7.27 10.29 -30.66
C SER A 419 7.07 9.34 -29.48
N GLN A 420 7.85 8.26 -29.43
CA GLN A 420 7.81 7.31 -28.32
C GLN A 420 7.92 8.02 -26.96
N GLN A 421 8.90 8.90 -26.79
CA GLN A 421 9.09 9.62 -25.53
C GLN A 421 7.91 10.53 -25.20
N ALA A 422 7.41 11.29 -26.17
CA ALA A 422 6.26 12.17 -25.95
C ALA A 422 4.98 11.39 -25.60
N PHE A 423 4.82 10.17 -26.12
CA PHE A 423 3.73 9.29 -25.74
C PHE A 423 3.90 8.78 -24.31
N ILE A 424 5.12 8.35 -23.92
CA ILE A 424 5.42 7.92 -22.55
C ILE A 424 5.17 9.08 -21.57
N ASP A 425 5.63 10.29 -21.87
CA ASP A 425 5.39 11.47 -21.02
C ASP A 425 3.88 11.76 -20.89
N SER A 426 3.13 11.61 -21.98
CA SER A 426 1.67 11.74 -21.97
C SER A 426 1.01 10.66 -21.11
N THR A 427 1.52 9.45 -21.14
CA THR A 427 1.02 8.34 -20.29
C THR A 427 1.33 8.58 -18.81
N LEU A 428 2.50 9.10 -18.47
CA LEU A 428 2.85 9.50 -17.11
C LEU A 428 1.98 10.64 -16.59
N GLN A 429 1.62 11.59 -17.47
CA GLN A 429 0.67 12.65 -17.13
C GLN A 429 -0.75 12.08 -16.94
N GLU A 430 -1.19 11.15 -17.78
CA GLU A 430 -2.49 10.47 -17.63
C GLU A 430 -2.55 9.69 -16.33
N ARG A 431 -1.48 8.97 -15.96
CA ARG A 431 -1.34 8.30 -14.66
C ARG A 431 -1.43 9.29 -13.51
N SER A 432 -0.81 10.47 -13.65
CA SER A 432 -0.87 11.53 -12.64
C SER A 432 -2.31 12.01 -12.38
N TRP A 433 -3.12 12.22 -13.43
CA TRP A 433 -4.53 12.59 -13.29
C TRP A 433 -5.41 11.45 -12.80
N GLU A 434 -5.07 10.22 -13.15
CA GLU A 434 -5.87 9.04 -12.83
C GLU A 434 -5.70 8.61 -11.37
N PHE A 435 -4.46 8.58 -10.87
CA PHE A 435 -4.09 7.99 -9.58
C PHE A 435 -3.76 9.01 -8.48
N TYR A 436 -4.10 10.29 -8.65
CA TYR A 436 -3.84 11.27 -7.60
C TYR A 436 -4.49 10.85 -6.27
N GLY A 437 -3.77 11.01 -5.17
CA GLY A 437 -4.25 10.64 -3.84
C GLY A 437 -4.39 9.12 -3.61
N GLU A 438 -3.82 8.26 -4.46
CA GLU A 438 -3.84 6.80 -4.32
C GLU A 438 -2.46 6.23 -3.92
N GLY A 439 -1.49 7.09 -3.62
CA GLY A 439 -0.17 6.66 -3.13
C GLY A 439 0.78 6.14 -4.21
N ASP A 440 0.61 6.51 -5.48
CA ASP A 440 1.43 6.01 -6.60
C ASP A 440 2.38 7.05 -7.20
N ARG A 441 2.06 8.35 -7.12
CA ARG A 441 2.76 9.39 -7.89
C ARG A 441 4.26 9.49 -7.61
N TRP A 442 4.69 9.41 -6.35
CA TRP A 442 6.11 9.44 -5.99
C TRP A 442 6.90 8.35 -6.69
N TYR A 443 6.32 7.15 -6.77
CA TYR A 443 6.98 6.01 -7.38
C TYR A 443 7.02 6.12 -8.91
N ASP A 444 6.04 6.74 -9.55
CA ASP A 444 6.14 7.07 -10.98
C ASP A 444 7.29 8.07 -11.22
N LEU A 445 7.45 9.07 -10.37
CA LEU A 445 8.54 10.05 -10.48
C LEU A 445 9.92 9.44 -10.20
N THR A 446 10.03 8.54 -9.21
CA THR A 446 11.32 7.94 -8.85
C THR A 446 11.77 6.84 -9.82
N ARG A 447 10.85 5.99 -10.32
CA ARG A 447 11.18 4.96 -11.31
C ARG A 447 11.63 5.57 -12.65
N THR A 448 11.06 6.72 -13.02
CA THR A 448 11.44 7.45 -14.25
C THR A 448 12.56 8.47 -14.03
N ASN A 449 13.08 8.56 -12.80
CA ASN A 449 14.11 9.53 -12.37
C ASN A 449 13.75 11.00 -12.65
N THR A 450 12.45 11.33 -12.75
CA THR A 450 11.97 12.69 -13.03
C THR A 450 11.73 13.51 -11.75
N PHE A 451 11.78 12.91 -10.56
CA PHE A 451 11.53 13.60 -9.29
C PHE A 451 12.48 14.78 -9.04
N LEU A 452 13.75 14.69 -9.49
CA LEU A 452 14.75 15.75 -9.35
C LEU A 452 14.41 17.01 -10.16
N THR A 453 13.67 16.87 -11.25
CA THR A 453 13.29 17.97 -12.12
C THR A 453 11.87 18.46 -11.88
N VAL A 454 10.94 17.57 -11.54
CA VAL A 454 9.52 17.89 -11.33
C VAL A 454 9.29 18.56 -9.98
N ILE A 455 9.82 18.00 -8.90
CA ILE A 455 9.53 18.47 -7.53
C ILE A 455 9.94 19.94 -7.31
N PRO A 456 11.12 20.41 -7.74
CA PRO A 456 11.51 21.82 -7.55
C PRO A 456 10.59 22.84 -8.25
N THR A 457 9.80 22.39 -9.23
CA THR A 457 8.88 23.26 -9.98
C THR A 457 7.51 23.42 -9.34
N VAL A 458 7.23 22.64 -8.28
CA VAL A 458 5.93 22.64 -7.59
C VAL A 458 6.09 23.23 -6.21
N VAL A 459 5.75 24.49 -6.08
CA VAL A 459 5.93 25.31 -4.89
C VAL A 459 4.65 26.08 -4.56
N ASN A 460 4.53 26.54 -3.32
CA ASN A 460 3.50 27.46 -2.84
C ASN A 460 4.05 28.33 -1.71
N ALA A 461 3.23 29.16 -1.09
CA ALA A 461 3.68 30.07 -0.04
C ALA A 461 4.19 29.35 1.23
N ASP A 462 3.72 28.13 1.51
CA ASP A 462 4.19 27.32 2.64
C ASP A 462 5.41 26.46 2.31
N TYR A 463 5.62 26.14 1.02
CA TYR A 463 6.73 25.34 0.51
C TYR A 463 7.38 26.03 -0.70
N PRO A 464 8.10 27.14 -0.49
CA PRO A 464 8.67 27.94 -1.58
C PRO A 464 9.86 27.26 -2.26
N VAL A 465 10.50 26.31 -1.60
CA VAL A 465 11.63 25.54 -2.14
C VAL A 465 11.49 24.08 -1.72
N ARG A 466 11.60 23.17 -2.69
CA ARG A 466 11.59 21.72 -2.49
C ARG A 466 12.71 21.11 -3.33
N THR A 467 13.76 20.63 -2.71
CA THR A 467 14.97 20.17 -3.38
C THR A 467 15.35 18.75 -2.98
N PRO A 468 14.68 17.73 -3.54
CA PRO A 468 15.13 16.35 -3.35
C PRO A 468 16.51 16.16 -3.98
N THR A 469 17.27 15.23 -3.42
CA THR A 469 18.55 14.77 -3.97
C THR A 469 18.44 13.30 -4.37
N ALA A 470 19.42 12.75 -5.06
CA ALA A 470 19.41 11.36 -5.53
C ALA A 470 19.12 10.35 -4.41
N LYS A 471 19.62 10.59 -3.18
CA LYS A 471 19.34 9.71 -2.03
C LYS A 471 17.87 9.57 -1.69
N ASN A 472 17.04 10.57 -2.02
CA ASN A 472 15.62 10.56 -1.70
C ASN A 472 14.81 9.62 -2.60
N ARG A 473 15.44 9.01 -3.62
CA ARG A 473 14.80 7.95 -4.41
C ARG A 473 14.29 6.82 -3.52
N TYR A 474 15.07 6.48 -2.49
CA TYR A 474 14.71 5.48 -1.49
C TYR A 474 14.76 6.09 -0.10
N PHE A 475 13.88 5.65 0.77
CA PHE A 475 13.94 5.97 2.19
C PHE A 475 15.09 5.23 2.85
N PRO A 476 15.70 5.78 3.92
CA PRO A 476 16.69 5.05 4.70
C PRO A 476 16.05 3.84 5.39
N ILE A 477 16.81 2.76 5.51
CA ILE A 477 16.39 1.61 6.34
C ILE A 477 16.30 2.10 7.79
N PRO A 478 15.21 1.77 8.53
CA PRO A 478 15.06 2.25 9.91
C PRO A 478 16.24 1.85 10.80
N GLN A 479 16.82 2.81 11.50
CA GLN A 479 17.99 2.58 12.35
C GLN A 479 17.76 1.52 13.43
N VAL A 480 16.53 1.43 13.94
CA VAL A 480 16.15 0.41 14.93
C VAL A 480 16.31 -1.02 14.37
N GLU A 481 16.03 -1.22 13.08
CA GLU A 481 16.17 -2.52 12.42
C GLU A 481 17.64 -2.87 12.17
N ILE A 482 18.46 -1.86 11.79
CA ILE A 482 19.91 -2.02 11.64
C ILE A 482 20.54 -2.40 12.99
N ASN A 483 20.13 -1.74 14.08
CA ASN A 483 20.63 -2.05 15.41
C ASN A 483 20.23 -3.44 15.91
N ALA A 484 19.09 -3.96 15.44
CA ALA A 484 18.56 -5.28 15.80
C ALA A 484 19.17 -6.42 14.97
N ASN A 485 19.74 -6.16 13.80
CA ASN A 485 20.25 -7.17 12.88
C ASN A 485 21.66 -6.80 12.41
N ALA A 486 22.67 -7.45 12.97
CA ALA A 486 24.09 -7.18 12.71
C ALA A 486 24.52 -7.41 11.24
N ALA A 487 23.74 -8.12 10.43
CA ALA A 487 24.00 -8.32 9.01
C ALA A 487 23.30 -7.28 8.12
N LEU A 488 22.45 -6.41 8.68
CA LEU A 488 21.69 -5.42 7.95
C LEU A 488 22.45 -4.10 7.90
N GLU A 489 22.84 -3.69 6.69
CA GLU A 489 23.51 -2.42 6.46
C GLU A 489 22.56 -1.36 5.89
N GLN A 490 22.85 -0.09 6.17
CA GLN A 490 22.16 1.05 5.56
C GLN A 490 22.38 1.09 4.04
N ASN A 491 21.50 1.75 3.31
CA ASN A 491 21.71 2.09 1.90
C ASN A 491 22.87 3.07 1.76
N ASP A 492 23.70 2.94 0.70
CA ASP A 492 24.94 3.68 0.55
C ASP A 492 24.74 5.20 0.57
N ASP A 493 23.67 5.68 -0.06
CA ASP A 493 23.33 7.10 -0.08
C ASP A 493 22.91 7.66 1.31
N TRP A 494 22.72 6.79 2.30
CA TRP A 494 22.28 7.12 3.65
C TRP A 494 23.32 6.78 4.75
N LYS A 495 24.50 6.26 4.37
CA LYS A 495 25.62 5.98 5.27
C LYS A 495 26.30 7.23 5.78
#